data_e34cd37284ab6e7193f027ea8d8ea52a
#
_entry.id   e34cd37284ab6e7193f027ea8d8ea52a
#
_cell.length_a   1.000
_cell.length_b   1.000
_cell.length_c   1.000
_cell.angle_alpha   90.00
_cell.angle_beta   90.00
_cell.angle_gamma   90.00
#
_symmetry.space_group_name_H-M   'P 1'
#
loop_
_entity.id
_entity.type
_entity.pdbx_description
1 polymer ?
#
loop_
_entity_poly.entity_id
_entity_poly.type
_entity_poly.pdbx_seq_one_letter_code
_entity_poly.pdbx_strand_id
1 'polypeptide(L)'
;GLGVEPDKIALVSNPMGGTFGYKFSPTMEALVGAAALATGRPCFLRYNYFQHMTYTGKRSPFFVNMRFAADKAGKLLAMETDYSVDHGPYSEFGDLLTLRGAQFMGAGYDIPHIRGVGRTVCTNHAWGSAFRAYGSPQSLYSSESLMDELAEKLGMDPWEIRHKNCYRPGATNPNGQAPEVFSYPEMLEALKPRYEAAKEKARRESTDRVKRGVGLSLGCYGCGLDGPD
;
A
#
# COMPACT_ATOMS: atom_id res chain seq x y z
N GLY A 1 2.44 23.54 19.20
CA GLY A 1 2.76 22.87 20.46
C GLY A 1 1.92 23.35 21.62
N LEU A 2 2.16 22.80 22.79
CA LEU A 2 1.42 23.12 24.03
C LEU A 2 1.79 24.50 24.62
N GLY A 3 2.81 25.17 24.11
CA GLY A 3 3.27 26.46 24.63
C GLY A 3 3.96 26.36 26.00
N VAL A 4 4.49 25.19 26.34
CA VAL A 4 5.28 24.95 27.55
C VAL A 4 6.69 24.50 27.20
N GLU A 5 7.63 24.78 28.09
CA GLU A 5 9.02 24.38 27.88
C GLU A 5 9.16 22.84 27.88
N PRO A 6 10.06 22.29 27.06
CA PRO A 6 10.23 20.82 26.96
C PRO A 6 10.52 20.09 28.26
N ASP A 7 11.23 20.74 29.20
CA ASP A 7 11.55 20.20 30.53
C ASP A 7 10.33 20.06 31.45
N LYS A 8 9.20 20.65 31.09
CA LYS A 8 7.90 20.52 31.78
C LYS A 8 7.07 19.36 31.25
N ILE A 9 7.55 18.65 30.22
CA ILE A 9 6.85 17.54 29.61
C ILE A 9 7.59 16.24 29.88
N ALA A 10 6.96 15.32 30.61
CA ALA A 10 7.45 13.97 30.78
C ALA A 10 6.51 12.98 30.13
N LEU A 11 7.01 12.23 29.16
CA LEU A 11 6.27 11.15 28.50
C LEU A 11 6.68 9.80 29.09
N VAL A 12 5.72 9.06 29.61
CA VAL A 12 5.91 7.71 30.11
C VAL A 12 5.13 6.76 29.22
N SER A 13 5.83 5.94 28.46
CA SER A 13 5.22 4.98 27.55
C SER A 13 4.92 3.66 28.25
N ASN A 14 3.69 3.18 28.11
CA ASN A 14 3.31 1.81 28.43
C ASN A 14 3.57 0.89 27.21
N PRO A 15 3.73 -0.44 27.42
CA PRO A 15 3.77 -1.38 26.32
C PRO A 15 2.53 -1.25 25.42
N MET A 16 2.76 -1.12 24.11
CA MET A 16 1.70 -1.01 23.12
C MET A 16 1.39 -2.37 22.48
N GLY A 17 0.11 -2.62 22.19
CA GLY A 17 -0.33 -3.80 21.44
C GLY A 17 -0.05 -3.75 19.95
N GLY A 18 0.63 -2.72 19.45
CA GLY A 18 0.99 -2.49 18.06
C GLY A 18 0.66 -1.07 17.60
N THR A 19 1.46 -0.55 16.68
CA THR A 19 1.27 0.79 16.10
C THR A 19 0.44 0.75 14.82
N PHE A 20 0.67 -0.27 13.99
CA PHE A 20 0.13 -0.42 12.64
C PHE A 20 0.39 0.80 11.72
N GLY A 21 1.38 1.62 12.09
CA GLY A 21 1.74 2.89 11.45
C GLY A 21 1.06 4.13 12.05
N TYR A 22 -0.17 4.03 12.49
CA TYR A 22 -0.93 5.15 13.04
C TYR A 22 -0.27 5.83 14.26
N LYS A 23 0.41 5.07 15.12
CA LYS A 23 1.02 5.59 16.35
C LYS A 23 2.50 5.98 16.16
N PHE A 24 2.94 6.28 14.95
CA PHE A 24 4.29 6.82 14.74
C PHE A 24 4.42 8.29 15.14
N SER A 25 3.31 9.02 15.12
CA SER A 25 3.24 10.40 15.60
C SER A 25 2.47 10.52 16.89
N PRO A 26 2.71 11.59 17.68
CA PRO A 26 1.86 11.93 18.80
C PRO A 26 0.40 12.09 18.34
N THR A 27 -0.49 11.28 18.89
CA THR A 27 -1.88 11.23 18.45
C THR A 27 -2.83 11.94 19.41
N MET A 28 -2.72 11.64 20.70
CA MET A 28 -3.60 12.13 21.76
C MET A 28 -2.88 12.96 22.80
N GLU A 29 -1.58 12.94 22.81
CA GLU A 29 -0.72 13.54 23.83
C GLU A 29 -0.94 15.06 23.92
N ALA A 30 -0.99 15.72 22.76
CA ALA A 30 -1.25 17.16 22.69
C ALA A 30 -2.65 17.53 23.19
N LEU A 31 -3.67 16.69 22.88
CA LEU A 31 -5.04 16.91 23.30
C LEU A 31 -5.19 16.75 24.83
N VAL A 32 -4.60 15.68 25.39
CA VAL A 32 -4.61 15.44 26.85
C VAL A 32 -3.80 16.52 27.57
N GLY A 33 -2.65 16.91 27.04
CA GLY A 33 -1.83 18.01 27.57
C GLY A 33 -2.58 19.35 27.58
N ALA A 34 -3.24 19.70 26.50
CA ALA A 34 -4.05 20.93 26.43
C ALA A 34 -5.21 20.92 27.45
N ALA A 35 -5.90 19.77 27.59
CA ALA A 35 -6.95 19.63 28.57
C ALA A 35 -6.42 19.78 30.04
N ALA A 36 -5.26 19.18 30.33
CA ALA A 36 -4.64 19.29 31.64
C ALA A 36 -4.22 20.73 31.96
N LEU A 37 -3.65 21.44 30.97
CA LEU A 37 -3.31 22.86 31.12
C LEU A 37 -4.54 23.74 31.34
N ALA A 38 -5.61 23.52 30.57
CA ALA A 38 -6.82 24.31 30.67
C ALA A 38 -7.59 24.10 32.00
N THR A 39 -7.54 22.88 32.55
CA THR A 39 -8.29 22.54 33.76
C THR A 39 -7.46 22.65 35.05
N GLY A 40 -6.13 22.68 34.94
CA GLY A 40 -5.21 22.57 36.10
C GLY A 40 -5.33 21.25 36.86
N ARG A 41 -5.82 20.20 36.22
CA ARG A 41 -6.11 18.88 36.83
C ARG A 41 -5.58 17.74 35.94
N PRO A 42 -5.34 16.56 36.53
CA PRO A 42 -5.07 15.35 35.75
C PRO A 42 -6.23 15.05 34.80
N CYS A 43 -5.92 14.79 33.54
CA CYS A 43 -6.88 14.44 32.50
C CYS A 43 -6.59 13.03 31.96
N PHE A 44 -7.65 12.35 31.60
CA PHE A 44 -7.61 11.01 31.00
C PHE A 44 -8.49 10.98 29.74
N LEU A 45 -7.97 10.40 28.66
CA LEU A 45 -8.69 10.22 27.41
C LEU A 45 -8.70 8.74 27.03
N ARG A 46 -9.88 8.21 26.81
CA ARG A 46 -10.08 6.86 26.28
C ARG A 46 -11.14 6.89 25.18
N TYR A 47 -10.73 6.49 23.99
CA TYR A 47 -11.70 6.29 22.91
C TYR A 47 -12.36 4.91 23.00
N ASN A 48 -13.66 4.88 22.79
CA ASN A 48 -14.35 3.64 22.44
C ASN A 48 -14.10 3.32 20.94
N TYR A 49 -14.57 2.17 20.49
CA TYR A 49 -14.31 1.74 19.10
C TYR A 49 -14.87 2.73 18.07
N PHE A 50 -16.08 3.24 18.27
CA PHE A 50 -16.69 4.22 17.36
C PHE A 50 -15.87 5.51 17.28
N GLN A 51 -15.48 6.04 18.43
CA GLN A 51 -14.63 7.24 18.49
C GLN A 51 -13.28 7.00 17.83
N HIS A 52 -12.68 5.82 18.04
CA HIS A 52 -11.45 5.47 17.37
C HIS A 52 -11.61 5.43 15.86
N MET A 53 -12.69 4.83 15.36
CA MET A 53 -12.98 4.80 13.93
C MET A 53 -13.28 6.19 13.34
N THR A 54 -13.75 7.13 14.13
CA THR A 54 -14.13 8.47 13.67
C THR A 54 -13.01 9.49 13.77
N TYR A 55 -12.25 9.49 14.86
CA TYR A 55 -11.34 10.59 15.21
C TYR A 55 -9.85 10.29 15.02
N THR A 56 -9.47 9.10 14.61
CA THR A 56 -8.07 8.76 14.37
C THR A 56 -7.73 8.77 12.89
N GLY A 57 -6.44 8.89 12.57
CA GLY A 57 -5.94 8.84 11.20
C GLY A 57 -6.33 7.54 10.48
N LYS A 58 -6.54 7.65 9.18
CA LYS A 58 -7.00 6.56 8.31
C LYS A 58 -6.00 6.28 7.20
N ARG A 59 -6.18 5.16 6.52
CA ARG A 59 -5.49 4.91 5.27
C ARG A 59 -5.95 5.92 4.23
N SER A 60 -5.00 6.67 3.68
CA SER A 60 -5.30 7.66 2.64
C SER A 60 -5.82 6.99 1.38
N PRO A 61 -6.92 7.46 0.79
CA PRO A 61 -7.36 7.02 -0.54
C PRO A 61 -6.34 7.41 -1.61
N PHE A 62 -6.15 6.52 -2.60
CA PHE A 62 -5.41 6.81 -3.81
C PHE A 62 -6.38 6.87 -4.99
N PHE A 63 -6.24 7.89 -5.80
CA PHE A 63 -6.92 8.04 -7.09
C PHE A 63 -5.87 7.84 -8.17
N VAL A 64 -5.96 6.73 -8.89
CA VAL A 64 -4.88 6.28 -9.77
C VAL A 64 -5.38 6.15 -11.20
N ASN A 65 -4.70 6.83 -12.12
CA ASN A 65 -4.77 6.57 -13.54
C ASN A 65 -3.47 5.85 -13.95
N MET A 66 -3.58 4.62 -14.40
CA MET A 66 -2.42 3.80 -14.75
C MET A 66 -2.63 3.13 -16.10
N ARG A 67 -1.54 2.98 -16.84
CA ARG A 67 -1.51 2.28 -18.13
C ARG A 67 -0.29 1.37 -18.20
N PHE A 68 -0.48 0.17 -18.70
CA PHE A 68 0.60 -0.71 -19.12
C PHE A 68 0.64 -0.81 -20.64
N ALA A 69 1.85 -0.85 -21.17
CA ALA A 69 2.10 -1.28 -22.56
C ALA A 69 2.81 -2.64 -22.52
N ALA A 70 2.34 -3.56 -23.34
CA ALA A 70 2.95 -4.88 -23.53
C ALA A 70 2.99 -5.22 -25.01
N ASP A 71 3.90 -6.12 -25.37
CA ASP A 71 3.88 -6.74 -26.68
C ASP A 71 2.78 -7.81 -26.79
N LYS A 72 2.59 -8.34 -28.01
CA LYS A 72 1.59 -9.39 -28.26
C LYS A 72 1.89 -10.70 -27.53
N ALA A 73 3.12 -10.91 -27.11
CA ALA A 73 3.53 -12.06 -26.30
C ALA A 73 3.33 -11.85 -24.80
N GLY A 74 2.81 -10.68 -24.39
CA GLY A 74 2.54 -10.35 -22.99
C GLY A 74 3.75 -9.88 -22.20
N LYS A 75 4.88 -9.52 -22.82
CA LYS A 75 6.00 -8.89 -22.13
C LYS A 75 5.71 -7.41 -21.90
N LEU A 76 5.81 -6.95 -20.66
CA LEU A 76 5.67 -5.55 -20.33
C LEU A 76 6.81 -4.72 -20.92
N LEU A 77 6.46 -3.58 -21.52
CA LEU A 77 7.36 -2.65 -22.18
C LEU A 77 7.42 -1.30 -21.45
N ALA A 78 6.28 -0.82 -20.97
CA ALA A 78 6.21 0.47 -20.32
C ALA A 78 5.04 0.56 -19.34
N MET A 79 5.19 1.50 -18.38
CA MET A 79 4.14 1.91 -17.46
C MET A 79 4.05 3.43 -17.44
N GLU A 80 2.83 3.95 -17.47
CA GLU A 80 2.53 5.34 -17.15
C GLU A 80 1.54 5.38 -16.00
N THR A 81 1.81 6.24 -15.01
CA THR A 81 0.91 6.44 -13.87
C THR A 81 0.79 7.92 -13.49
N ASP A 82 -0.41 8.35 -13.21
CA ASP A 82 -0.73 9.66 -12.62
C ASP A 82 -1.68 9.40 -11.45
N TYR A 83 -1.27 9.74 -10.23
CA TYR A 83 -2.08 9.46 -9.05
C TYR A 83 -2.03 10.59 -8.02
N SER A 84 -3.11 10.68 -7.27
CA SER A 84 -3.24 11.60 -6.15
C SER A 84 -3.54 10.82 -4.87
N VAL A 85 -2.91 11.25 -3.79
CA VAL A 85 -3.11 10.73 -2.44
C VAL A 85 -3.88 11.77 -1.65
N ASP A 86 -5.13 11.46 -1.31
CA ASP A 86 -5.94 12.32 -0.44
C ASP A 86 -5.51 12.11 1.01
N HIS A 87 -4.78 13.07 1.55
CA HIS A 87 -4.25 12.97 2.91
C HIS A 87 -5.06 13.76 3.94
N GLY A 88 -6.20 14.31 3.53
CA GLY A 88 -7.05 15.14 4.38
C GLY A 88 -6.43 16.52 4.68
N PRO A 89 -6.77 17.15 5.82
CA PRO A 89 -6.40 18.53 6.09
C PRO A 89 -4.96 18.73 6.56
N TYR A 90 -4.24 17.68 6.92
CA TYR A 90 -2.90 17.72 7.49
C TYR A 90 -1.93 16.82 6.75
N SER A 91 -0.70 17.29 6.57
CA SER A 91 0.35 16.49 5.93
C SER A 91 1.24 15.81 6.99
N GLU A 92 0.70 14.80 7.66
CA GLU A 92 1.49 13.91 8.48
C GLU A 92 2.03 12.76 7.61
N PHE A 93 3.29 12.74 7.26
CA PHE A 93 3.89 11.73 6.38
C PHE A 93 3.22 11.58 4.99
N GLY A 94 2.38 12.54 4.54
CA GLY A 94 1.66 12.44 3.28
C GLY A 94 2.60 12.37 2.08
N ASP A 95 3.65 13.18 2.08
CA ASP A 95 4.63 13.21 1.01
C ASP A 95 5.42 11.91 0.93
N LEU A 96 5.83 11.37 2.09
CA LEU A 96 6.49 10.07 2.16
C LEU A 96 5.54 8.94 1.71
N LEU A 97 4.25 9.01 2.03
CA LEU A 97 3.25 8.06 1.55
C LEU A 97 3.13 8.09 0.02
N THR A 98 3.15 9.28 -0.57
CA THR A 98 3.13 9.45 -2.02
C THR A 98 4.39 8.86 -2.65
N LEU A 99 5.57 9.14 -2.11
CA LEU A 99 6.82 8.53 -2.57
C LEU A 99 6.79 6.99 -2.47
N ARG A 100 6.32 6.45 -1.35
CA ARG A 100 6.15 5.00 -1.19
C ARG A 100 5.13 4.42 -2.17
N GLY A 101 4.05 5.16 -2.47
CA GLY A 101 3.11 4.80 -3.54
C GLY A 101 3.83 4.61 -4.87
N ALA A 102 4.68 5.56 -5.27
CA ALA A 102 5.48 5.46 -6.50
C ALA A 102 6.39 4.23 -6.52
N GLN A 103 7.04 3.93 -5.40
CA GLN A 103 7.95 2.79 -5.26
C GLN A 103 7.26 1.44 -5.52
N PHE A 104 5.97 1.33 -5.19
CA PHE A 104 5.22 0.09 -5.32
C PHE A 104 4.31 0.03 -6.56
N MET A 105 4.18 1.11 -7.34
CA MET A 105 3.47 1.08 -8.61
C MET A 105 4.21 0.18 -9.60
N GLY A 106 3.57 -0.93 -10.01
CA GLY A 106 4.20 -1.93 -10.88
C GLY A 106 5.29 -2.78 -10.21
N ALA A 107 5.48 -2.65 -8.88
CA ALA A 107 6.49 -3.43 -8.17
C ALA A 107 6.19 -4.93 -8.22
N GLY A 108 7.25 -5.71 -8.33
CA GLY A 108 7.17 -7.15 -8.60
C GLY A 108 7.36 -7.49 -10.07
N TYR A 109 7.24 -6.49 -10.97
CA TYR A 109 7.38 -6.68 -12.42
C TYR A 109 8.55 -5.89 -13.01
N ASP A 110 9.26 -6.54 -13.92
CA ASP A 110 10.32 -5.95 -14.73
C ASP A 110 9.70 -5.09 -15.84
N ILE A 111 9.70 -3.77 -15.66
CA ILE A 111 9.13 -2.79 -16.57
C ILE A 111 10.24 -1.84 -17.05
N PRO A 112 10.69 -1.95 -18.31
CA PRO A 112 11.85 -1.19 -18.80
C PRO A 112 11.68 0.33 -18.80
N HIS A 113 10.46 0.81 -19.07
CA HIS A 113 10.17 2.24 -19.22
C HIS A 113 9.05 2.66 -18.28
N ILE A 114 9.35 3.57 -17.36
CA ILE A 114 8.39 4.04 -16.37
C ILE A 114 8.32 5.56 -16.42
N ARG A 115 7.10 6.08 -16.48
CA ARG A 115 6.80 7.49 -16.28
C ARG A 115 5.69 7.61 -15.23
N GLY A 116 5.89 8.45 -14.22
CA GLY A 116 4.88 8.63 -13.19
C GLY A 116 4.89 10.01 -12.57
N VAL A 117 3.72 10.44 -12.11
CA VAL A 117 3.53 11.63 -11.29
C VAL A 117 2.63 11.26 -10.13
N GLY A 118 3.10 11.49 -8.91
CA GLY A 118 2.32 11.34 -7.68
C GLY A 118 2.14 12.70 -7.00
N ARG A 119 0.97 12.94 -6.44
CA ARG A 119 0.65 14.19 -5.72
C ARG A 119 0.04 13.87 -4.38
N THR A 120 0.51 14.53 -3.33
CA THR A 120 -0.20 14.62 -2.06
C THR A 120 -1.17 15.79 -2.15
N VAL A 121 -2.44 15.56 -1.84
CA VAL A 121 -3.46 16.61 -1.84
C VAL A 121 -4.08 16.76 -0.46
N CYS A 122 -4.26 18.00 -0.04
CA CYS A 122 -5.00 18.34 1.18
C CYS A 122 -6.47 18.57 0.84
N THR A 123 -7.35 17.98 1.63
CA THR A 123 -8.80 18.06 1.46
C THR A 123 -9.48 18.17 2.83
N ASN A 124 -10.81 18.29 2.83
CA ASN A 124 -11.63 18.22 4.04
C ASN A 124 -12.02 16.77 4.42
N HIS A 125 -11.41 15.78 3.80
CA HIS A 125 -11.59 14.38 4.16
C HIS A 125 -10.99 14.09 5.55
N ALA A 126 -11.35 12.95 6.17
CA ALA A 126 -10.67 12.50 7.39
C ALA A 126 -9.16 12.41 7.15
N TRP A 127 -8.37 12.92 8.09
CA TRP A 127 -6.92 13.00 7.92
C TRP A 127 -6.27 11.62 7.73
N GLY A 128 -5.35 11.58 6.78
CA GLY A 128 -4.55 10.41 6.51
C GLY A 128 -3.46 10.23 7.57
N SER A 129 -3.02 9.01 7.73
CA SER A 129 -1.92 8.65 8.60
C SER A 129 -1.14 7.48 8.00
N ALA A 130 0.03 7.19 8.54
CA ALA A 130 0.70 5.95 8.22
C ALA A 130 -0.21 4.76 8.60
N PHE A 131 -0.33 3.80 7.70
CA PHE A 131 -1.11 2.59 7.94
C PHE A 131 -0.39 1.39 7.34
N ARG A 132 -0.52 0.23 8.00
CA ARG A 132 0.17 -1.04 7.67
C ARG A 132 0.35 -1.24 6.17
N ALA A 133 1.58 -1.57 5.75
CA ALA A 133 2.05 -1.68 4.35
C ALA A 133 2.05 -0.36 3.55
N TYR A 134 1.99 0.75 4.19
CA TYR A 134 2.20 2.16 3.85
C TYR A 134 2.38 2.45 2.35
N GLY A 135 1.26 2.60 1.64
CA GLY A 135 1.19 2.86 0.18
C GLY A 135 1.13 1.59 -0.67
N SER A 136 1.75 0.49 -0.26
CA SER A 136 1.79 -0.74 -1.04
C SER A 136 0.40 -1.32 -1.39
N PRO A 137 -0.60 -1.42 -0.48
CA PRO A 137 -1.89 -1.99 -0.85
C PRO A 137 -2.59 -1.24 -1.97
N GLN A 138 -2.52 0.10 -1.96
CA GLN A 138 -3.16 0.94 -2.98
C GLN A 138 -2.47 0.79 -4.33
N SER A 139 -1.14 0.81 -4.33
CA SER A 139 -0.32 0.69 -5.54
C SER A 139 -0.42 -0.71 -6.15
N LEU A 140 -0.32 -1.74 -5.32
CA LEU A 140 -0.42 -3.13 -5.78
C LEU A 140 -1.82 -3.46 -6.29
N TYR A 141 -2.87 -2.97 -5.64
CA TYR A 141 -4.23 -3.14 -6.17
C TYR A 141 -4.35 -2.61 -7.59
N SER A 142 -3.83 -1.41 -7.85
CA SER A 142 -3.88 -0.80 -9.18
C SER A 142 -3.07 -1.60 -10.21
N SER A 143 -1.86 -2.02 -9.85
CA SER A 143 -0.98 -2.79 -10.75
C SER A 143 -1.53 -4.17 -11.04
N GLU A 144 -2.00 -4.88 -10.02
CA GLU A 144 -2.50 -6.25 -10.14
C GLU A 144 -3.84 -6.31 -10.90
N SER A 145 -4.70 -5.30 -10.72
CA SER A 145 -5.93 -5.18 -11.52
C SER A 145 -5.62 -5.00 -12.99
N LEU A 146 -4.63 -4.15 -13.33
CA LEU A 146 -4.19 -3.99 -14.72
C LEU A 146 -3.52 -5.24 -15.30
N MET A 147 -2.82 -6.01 -14.49
CA MET A 147 -2.25 -7.30 -14.93
C MET A 147 -3.36 -8.30 -15.29
N ASP A 148 -4.45 -8.32 -14.54
CA ASP A 148 -5.61 -9.15 -14.87
C ASP A 148 -6.31 -8.69 -16.16
N GLU A 149 -6.54 -7.37 -16.30
CA GLU A 149 -7.11 -6.80 -17.52
C GLU A 149 -6.22 -7.05 -18.75
N LEU A 150 -4.91 -6.97 -18.60
CA LEU A 150 -3.96 -7.25 -19.67
C LEU A 150 -3.96 -8.72 -20.04
N ALA A 151 -4.00 -9.63 -19.06
CA ALA A 151 -4.13 -11.06 -19.29
C ALA A 151 -5.41 -11.38 -20.08
N GLU A 152 -6.54 -10.82 -19.70
CA GLU A 152 -7.82 -10.98 -20.38
C GLU A 152 -7.75 -10.48 -21.84
N LYS A 153 -7.23 -9.27 -22.07
CA LYS A 153 -7.09 -8.67 -23.41
C LYS A 153 -6.20 -9.49 -24.34
N LEU A 154 -5.19 -10.15 -23.80
CA LEU A 154 -4.26 -11.00 -24.57
C LEU A 154 -4.70 -12.46 -24.63
N GLY A 155 -5.77 -12.85 -23.94
CA GLY A 155 -6.21 -14.25 -23.83
C GLY A 155 -5.18 -15.14 -23.11
N MET A 156 -4.39 -14.55 -22.20
CA MET A 156 -3.37 -15.23 -21.41
C MET A 156 -3.89 -15.61 -20.02
N ASP A 157 -3.31 -16.66 -19.45
CA ASP A 157 -3.57 -17.01 -18.06
C ASP A 157 -2.95 -15.97 -17.10
N PRO A 158 -3.65 -15.54 -16.05
CA PRO A 158 -3.11 -14.62 -15.03
C PRO A 158 -1.82 -15.09 -14.38
N TRP A 159 -1.61 -16.39 -14.22
CA TRP A 159 -0.35 -16.95 -13.75
C TRP A 159 0.77 -16.75 -14.79
N GLU A 160 0.48 -17.04 -16.06
CA GLU A 160 1.46 -16.98 -17.14
C GLU A 160 2.01 -15.56 -17.35
N ILE A 161 1.13 -14.55 -17.41
CA ILE A 161 1.55 -13.17 -17.61
C ILE A 161 2.38 -12.66 -16.44
N ARG A 162 2.06 -13.04 -15.19
CA ARG A 162 2.83 -12.70 -14.00
C ARG A 162 4.18 -13.40 -13.97
N HIS A 163 4.22 -14.68 -14.26
CA HIS A 163 5.46 -15.45 -14.33
C HIS A 163 6.41 -14.91 -15.39
N LYS A 164 5.89 -14.49 -16.54
CA LYS A 164 6.68 -13.88 -17.63
C LYS A 164 7.33 -12.57 -17.22
N ASN A 165 6.66 -11.76 -16.43
CA ASN A 165 7.06 -10.38 -16.13
C ASN A 165 7.61 -10.17 -14.72
N CYS A 166 7.55 -11.16 -13.82
CA CYS A 166 8.05 -10.99 -12.46
C CYS A 166 9.56 -10.73 -12.43
N TYR A 167 10.02 -10.08 -11.37
CA TYR A 167 11.43 -9.78 -11.15
C TYR A 167 12.32 -11.02 -11.27
N ARG A 168 13.44 -10.83 -11.95
CA ARG A 168 14.56 -11.76 -12.09
C ARG A 168 15.88 -11.02 -11.89
N PRO A 169 17.00 -11.71 -11.68
CA PRO A 169 18.31 -11.07 -11.61
C PRO A 169 18.53 -10.05 -12.75
N GLY A 170 18.92 -8.82 -12.38
CA GLY A 170 19.05 -7.69 -13.30
C GLY A 170 17.83 -6.76 -13.37
N ALA A 171 16.67 -7.14 -12.84
CA ALA A 171 15.51 -6.27 -12.74
C ALA A 171 15.69 -5.23 -11.61
N THR A 172 15.02 -4.10 -11.75
CA THR A 172 14.96 -3.04 -10.74
C THR A 172 13.51 -2.70 -10.41
N ASN A 173 13.28 -2.20 -9.19
CA ASN A 173 12.01 -1.60 -8.83
C ASN A 173 11.81 -0.25 -9.56
N PRO A 174 10.63 0.37 -9.48
CA PRO A 174 10.38 1.66 -10.14
C PRO A 174 11.31 2.81 -9.74
N ASN A 175 11.99 2.71 -8.60
CA ASN A 175 12.98 3.69 -8.15
C ASN A 175 14.42 3.36 -8.60
N GLY A 176 14.61 2.32 -9.41
CA GLY A 176 15.92 1.89 -9.89
C GLY A 176 16.74 1.04 -8.92
N GLN A 177 16.17 0.65 -7.78
CA GLN A 177 16.85 -0.23 -6.82
C GLN A 177 16.70 -1.69 -7.25
N ALA A 178 17.79 -2.45 -7.24
CA ALA A 178 17.76 -3.88 -7.48
C ALA A 178 17.34 -4.61 -6.19
N PRO A 179 16.34 -5.51 -6.24
CA PRO A 179 16.06 -6.41 -5.13
C PRO A 179 17.25 -7.32 -4.83
N GLU A 180 17.48 -7.65 -3.57
CA GLU A 180 18.53 -8.60 -3.18
C GLU A 180 18.12 -10.05 -3.45
N VAL A 181 16.82 -10.33 -3.43
CA VAL A 181 16.24 -11.67 -3.58
C VAL A 181 15.18 -11.65 -4.69
N PHE A 182 15.24 -12.64 -5.58
CA PHE A 182 14.36 -12.79 -6.73
C PHE A 182 13.58 -14.11 -6.63
N SER A 183 12.73 -14.26 -5.63
CA SER A 183 12.01 -15.52 -5.33
C SER A 183 10.68 -15.67 -6.07
N TYR A 184 10.22 -14.68 -6.83
CA TYR A 184 8.92 -14.74 -7.50
C TYR A 184 8.76 -15.90 -8.49
N PRO A 185 9.76 -16.22 -9.36
CA PRO A 185 9.63 -17.34 -10.27
C PRO A 185 9.38 -18.65 -9.52
N GLU A 186 10.18 -18.94 -8.50
CA GLU A 186 10.08 -20.16 -7.69
C GLU A 186 8.76 -20.22 -6.90
N MET A 187 8.31 -19.09 -6.35
CA MET A 187 7.03 -19.00 -5.64
C MET A 187 5.85 -19.26 -6.58
N LEU A 188 5.87 -18.69 -7.78
CA LEU A 188 4.84 -18.90 -8.78
C LEU A 188 4.81 -20.35 -9.28
N GLU A 189 5.98 -20.97 -9.52
CA GLU A 189 6.08 -22.37 -9.89
C GLU A 189 5.57 -23.30 -8.78
N ALA A 190 5.94 -23.06 -7.53
CA ALA A 190 5.47 -23.82 -6.39
C ALA A 190 3.94 -23.69 -6.18
N LEU A 191 3.37 -22.52 -6.53
CA LEU A 191 1.94 -22.26 -6.39
C LEU A 191 1.11 -22.84 -7.53
N LYS A 192 1.70 -23.01 -8.72
CA LYS A 192 1.00 -23.42 -9.95
C LYS A 192 0.08 -24.62 -9.79
N PRO A 193 0.49 -25.76 -9.19
CA PRO A 193 -0.39 -26.91 -9.05
C PRO A 193 -1.64 -26.62 -8.22
N ARG A 194 -1.51 -25.80 -7.16
CA ARG A 194 -2.64 -25.39 -6.31
C ARG A 194 -3.56 -24.43 -7.05
N TYR A 195 -3.01 -23.50 -7.81
CA TYR A 195 -3.75 -22.57 -8.63
C TYR A 195 -4.60 -23.27 -9.68
N GLU A 196 -4.02 -24.22 -10.43
CA GLU A 196 -4.74 -25.02 -11.42
C GLU A 196 -5.84 -25.90 -10.79
N ALA A 197 -5.55 -26.53 -9.68
CA ALA A 197 -6.55 -27.32 -8.94
C ALA A 197 -7.70 -26.45 -8.43
N ALA A 198 -7.42 -25.22 -7.98
CA ALA A 198 -8.43 -24.27 -7.53
C ALA A 198 -9.32 -23.78 -8.70
N LYS A 199 -8.74 -23.52 -9.87
CA LYS A 199 -9.49 -23.17 -11.09
C LYS A 199 -10.44 -24.29 -11.51
N GLU A 200 -9.95 -25.54 -11.54
CA GLU A 200 -10.76 -26.68 -11.87
C GLU A 200 -11.91 -26.89 -10.88
N LYS A 201 -11.61 -26.75 -9.57
CA LYS A 201 -12.64 -26.79 -8.53
C LYS A 201 -13.68 -25.67 -8.71
N ALA A 202 -13.24 -24.44 -8.96
CA ALA A 202 -14.13 -23.30 -9.15
C ALA A 202 -15.05 -23.52 -10.37
N ARG A 203 -14.52 -24.03 -11.48
CA ARG A 203 -15.29 -24.37 -12.66
C ARG A 203 -16.34 -25.44 -12.39
N ARG A 204 -15.94 -26.55 -11.73
CA ARG A 204 -16.83 -27.67 -11.40
C ARG A 204 -17.95 -27.29 -10.43
N GLU A 205 -17.65 -26.43 -9.46
CA GLU A 205 -18.59 -26.05 -8.40
C GLU A 205 -19.39 -24.77 -8.72
N SER A 206 -19.18 -24.17 -9.87
CA SER A 206 -20.00 -23.05 -10.35
C SER A 206 -21.36 -23.56 -10.84
N THR A 207 -22.38 -22.79 -10.52
CA THR A 207 -23.77 -23.00 -10.96
C THR A 207 -24.30 -21.75 -11.62
N ASP A 208 -25.51 -21.77 -12.14
CA ASP A 208 -26.15 -20.58 -12.71
C ASP A 208 -26.36 -19.48 -11.66
N ARG A 209 -26.59 -19.86 -10.41
CA ARG A 209 -26.84 -18.95 -9.28
C ARG A 209 -25.57 -18.55 -8.54
N VAL A 210 -24.55 -19.40 -8.50
CA VAL A 210 -23.31 -19.16 -7.76
C VAL A 210 -22.14 -19.32 -8.72
N LYS A 211 -21.46 -18.23 -9.01
CA LYS A 211 -20.22 -18.24 -9.79
C LYS A 211 -19.04 -18.25 -8.82
N ARG A 212 -18.08 -19.11 -9.09
CA ARG A 212 -16.82 -19.21 -8.31
C ARG A 212 -15.66 -18.78 -9.20
N GLY A 213 -14.71 -18.07 -8.63
CA GLY A 213 -13.51 -17.62 -9.33
C GLY A 213 -12.27 -17.85 -8.48
N VAL A 214 -11.13 -17.76 -9.12
CA VAL A 214 -9.82 -17.82 -8.48
C VAL A 214 -9.03 -16.61 -8.95
N GLY A 215 -8.53 -15.82 -8.01
CA GLY A 215 -7.62 -14.70 -8.27
C GLY A 215 -6.19 -15.06 -7.90
N LEU A 216 -5.24 -14.44 -8.58
CA LEU A 216 -3.82 -14.52 -8.30
C LEU A 216 -3.25 -13.11 -8.32
N SER A 217 -2.45 -12.77 -7.32
CA SER A 217 -1.74 -11.49 -7.26
C SER A 217 -0.34 -11.67 -6.70
N LEU A 218 0.58 -10.78 -7.08
CA LEU A 218 1.91 -10.69 -6.49
C LEU A 218 1.93 -9.55 -5.46
N GLY A 219 2.57 -9.80 -4.32
CA GLY A 219 2.84 -8.79 -3.32
C GLY A 219 4.33 -8.48 -3.25
N CYS A 220 4.69 -7.22 -3.34
CA CYS A 220 6.06 -6.74 -3.18
C CYS A 220 6.11 -5.73 -2.04
N TYR A 221 6.93 -5.97 -1.03
CA TYR A 221 7.16 -5.01 0.03
C TYR A 221 8.56 -5.19 0.60
N GLY A 222 9.34 -4.12 0.62
CA GLY A 222 10.69 -4.12 1.22
C GLY A 222 10.62 -4.24 2.74
N CYS A 223 11.60 -4.89 3.34
CA CYS A 223 11.78 -4.90 4.78
C CYS A 223 12.46 -3.59 5.24
N GLY A 224 11.91 -2.97 6.28
CA GLY A 224 12.43 -1.71 6.83
C GLY A 224 11.82 -0.45 6.18
N LEU A 225 12.20 0.68 6.73
CA LEU A 225 11.91 2.01 6.20
C LEU A 225 13.23 2.57 5.64
N ASP A 226 13.62 2.12 4.47
CA ASP A 226 14.72 2.76 3.78
C ASP A 226 14.22 4.12 3.29
N GLY A 227 14.68 5.16 3.95
CA GLY A 227 14.55 6.50 3.44
C GLY A 227 15.48 6.66 2.21
N PRO A 228 15.29 7.70 1.40
CA PRO A 228 16.36 8.13 0.52
C PRO A 228 17.54 8.57 1.40
N ASP A 229 18.69 7.94 1.23
CA ASP A 229 19.96 8.47 1.71
C ASP A 229 20.28 9.77 0.97
#